data_5fd55d6df0281835b5187417f04c87cc
#
_entry.id   5fd55d6df0281835b5187417f04c87cc
#
_cell.length_a   1.000
_cell.length_b   1.000
_cell.length_c   1.000
_cell.angle_alpha   90.00
_cell.angle_beta   90.00
_cell.angle_gamma   90.00
#
_symmetry.space_group_name_H-M   'P 1'
#
loop_
_entity.id
_entity.type
_entity.pdbx_description
1 polymer ?
#
loop_
_entity_poly.entity_id
_entity_poly.type
_entity_poly.pdbx_seq_one_letter_code
_entity_poly.pdbx_strand_id
1 'polypeptide(L)'
;MMQKSVQRRRCQQQYSYVLLIGLLLFRLCWAEAVSAQKDGSADNYVIGAEDVLEVTVWDHDDLTRDVTVSADGYFSFPLIGRIKAGGLTLRDLEKKIARLLDKDYIVNPQVTIAVQEYKSKKVFILGEVTKPGAYYLSKSDTLLEVISKAGGVTQEAGREIVIVRPAAGTVLNQPARLDSRNNRLIHVELQALLAGDTRKNIGVQNNDTIYVPKASVFSVFGEVRKPGSYSLEKDTTVLEAISIAGGPTENADTQKLELLRKENGVQQKLILNIRQLLEARAGFEEYMIRDGDVIYQPKAEFFFVMGEVKKPGTYKLEEGMTVTKAISVAGGFTEKASKGKVKILRDHNGKQEEHRAVPNEFVHAQDVVEVPQSFF
;
A
#
# COMPACT_ATOMS: atom_id res chain seq x y z
N MET A 1 58.77 -39.56 29.54
CA MET A 1 58.00 -38.33 29.83
C MET A 1 58.48 -37.11 29.01
N MET A 2 59.50 -37.24 28.16
CA MET A 2 60.12 -36.09 27.45
C MET A 2 59.60 -35.84 26.00
N GLN A 3 58.86 -36.77 25.42
CA GLN A 3 58.39 -36.63 24.01
C GLN A 3 57.10 -35.83 23.85
N LYS A 4 56.27 -35.64 24.89
CA LYS A 4 55.02 -34.89 24.82
C LYS A 4 55.17 -33.34 24.92
N SER A 5 56.30 -32.85 25.42
CA SER A 5 56.56 -31.41 25.57
C SER A 5 57.02 -30.72 24.29
N VAL A 6 57.71 -31.45 23.44
CA VAL A 6 58.23 -30.92 22.15
C VAL A 6 57.14 -30.76 21.11
N GLN A 7 56.16 -31.66 21.08
CA GLN A 7 55.03 -31.60 20.14
C GLN A 7 54.02 -30.46 20.45
N ARG A 8 53.84 -30.09 21.73
CA ARG A 8 53.01 -28.94 22.12
C ARG A 8 53.61 -27.58 21.73
N ARG A 9 54.95 -27.46 21.78
CA ARG A 9 55.59 -26.19 21.38
C ARG A 9 55.58 -25.95 19.89
N ARG A 10 55.63 -26.98 19.03
CA ARG A 10 55.54 -26.87 17.57
C ARG A 10 54.13 -26.52 17.12
N CYS A 11 53.11 -27.03 17.78
CA CYS A 11 51.70 -26.70 17.46
C CYS A 11 51.36 -25.25 17.82
N GLN A 12 51.87 -24.73 18.95
CA GLN A 12 51.60 -23.35 19.39
C GLN A 12 52.32 -22.31 18.50
N GLN A 13 53.48 -22.63 17.94
CA GLN A 13 54.20 -21.77 16.99
C GLN A 13 53.53 -21.71 15.62
N GLN A 14 52.93 -22.80 15.13
CA GLN A 14 52.18 -22.81 13.87
C GLN A 14 50.89 -21.98 13.94
N TYR A 15 50.14 -22.00 15.06
CA TYR A 15 48.95 -21.18 15.23
C TYR A 15 49.28 -19.68 15.31
N SER A 16 50.45 -19.31 15.86
CA SER A 16 50.85 -17.90 15.94
C SER A 16 51.21 -17.30 14.57
N TYR A 17 51.80 -18.10 13.67
CA TYR A 17 52.11 -17.65 12.30
C TYR A 17 50.87 -17.56 11.42
N VAL A 18 49.88 -18.46 11.56
CA VAL A 18 48.62 -18.42 10.83
C VAL A 18 47.78 -17.20 11.25
N LEU A 19 47.77 -16.86 12.54
CA LEU A 19 47.09 -15.67 13.06
C LEU A 19 47.75 -14.36 12.62
N LEU A 20 49.07 -14.30 12.56
CA LEU A 20 49.84 -13.13 12.08
C LEU A 20 49.66 -12.91 10.55
N ILE A 21 49.65 -13.97 9.77
CA ILE A 21 49.42 -13.90 8.31
C ILE A 21 47.95 -13.54 8.02
N GLY A 22 46.96 -14.05 8.80
CA GLY A 22 45.56 -13.67 8.70
C GLY A 22 45.32 -12.20 9.02
N LEU A 23 46.00 -11.64 10.03
CA LEU A 23 45.90 -10.21 10.42
C LEU A 23 46.58 -9.29 9.38
N LEU A 24 47.66 -9.75 8.73
CA LEU A 24 48.35 -9.00 7.65
C LEU A 24 47.52 -9.00 6.35
N LEU A 25 46.90 -10.11 5.99
CA LEU A 25 45.99 -10.20 4.85
C LEU A 25 44.69 -9.40 5.05
N PHE A 26 44.16 -9.33 6.31
CA PHE A 26 43.02 -8.51 6.66
C PHE A 26 43.31 -7.01 6.59
N ARG A 27 44.53 -6.58 6.90
CA ARG A 27 44.96 -5.19 6.74
C ARG A 27 45.24 -4.79 5.28
N LEU A 28 45.68 -5.70 4.42
CA LEU A 28 45.86 -5.44 2.97
C LEU A 28 44.47 -5.36 2.26
N CYS A 29 43.48 -6.14 2.66
CA CYS A 29 42.16 -6.09 2.06
C CYS A 29 41.35 -4.84 2.45
N TRP A 30 41.70 -4.16 3.56
CA TRP A 30 41.03 -2.93 3.98
C TRP A 30 41.67 -1.65 3.45
N ALA A 31 42.85 -1.74 2.87
CA ALA A 31 43.54 -0.59 2.29
C ALA A 31 43.10 -0.25 0.86
N GLU A 32 42.40 -1.17 0.16
CA GLU A 32 41.92 -0.95 -1.22
C GLU A 32 40.45 -0.52 -1.34
N ALA A 33 39.70 -0.39 -0.23
CA ALA A 33 38.27 -0.06 -0.26
C ALA A 33 37.96 1.45 -0.02
N VAL A 34 38.95 2.32 -0.02
CA VAL A 34 38.75 3.77 -0.03
C VAL A 34 39.35 4.35 -1.31
N SER A 35 38.96 3.81 -2.44
CA SER A 35 38.97 4.54 -3.70
C SER A 35 37.77 5.49 -3.63
N ALA A 36 38.00 6.73 -3.24
CA ALA A 36 37.04 7.80 -3.38
C ALA A 36 36.66 7.85 -4.87
N GLN A 37 35.49 7.31 -5.17
CA GLN A 37 34.85 7.44 -6.46
C GLN A 37 34.60 8.93 -6.65
N LYS A 38 35.50 9.58 -7.36
CA LYS A 38 35.41 10.97 -7.77
C LYS A 38 34.20 11.06 -8.69
N ASP A 39 33.06 11.46 -8.10
CA ASP A 39 31.79 11.61 -8.80
C ASP A 39 31.95 12.59 -9.96
N GLY A 40 32.21 12.07 -11.15
CA GLY A 40 32.25 12.82 -12.41
C GLY A 40 30.94 13.44 -12.81
N SER A 41 29.97 13.46 -11.90
CA SER A 41 28.61 13.91 -12.12
C SER A 41 28.33 15.34 -11.67
N ALA A 42 29.28 16.03 -11.00
CA ALA A 42 29.13 17.43 -10.61
C ALA A 42 29.13 18.40 -11.81
N ASP A 43 29.73 17.99 -12.91
CA ASP A 43 29.90 18.86 -14.11
C ASP A 43 28.60 19.19 -14.85
N ASN A 44 27.49 18.51 -14.64
CA ASN A 44 26.24 18.67 -15.41
C ASN A 44 25.11 19.36 -14.64
N TYR A 45 25.33 19.79 -13.39
CA TYR A 45 24.29 20.53 -12.66
C TYR A 45 24.11 21.90 -13.27
N VAL A 46 22.87 22.24 -13.62
CA VAL A 46 22.50 23.59 -14.11
C VAL A 46 21.96 24.38 -12.93
N ILE A 47 22.64 25.47 -12.61
CA ILE A 47 22.31 26.38 -11.51
C ILE A 47 20.95 27.03 -11.77
N GLY A 48 20.10 27.05 -10.74
CA GLY A 48 18.79 27.67 -10.78
C GLY A 48 18.65 28.80 -9.78
N ALA A 49 17.46 29.45 -9.79
CA ALA A 49 17.10 30.45 -8.81
C ALA A 49 17.03 29.90 -7.40
N GLU A 50 17.37 30.66 -6.40
CA GLU A 50 17.40 30.31 -4.97
C GLU A 50 18.51 29.37 -4.53
N ASP A 51 19.31 28.79 -5.45
CA ASP A 51 20.45 27.97 -5.07
C ASP A 51 21.46 28.77 -4.25
N VAL A 52 22.05 28.13 -3.24
CA VAL A 52 23.14 28.70 -2.45
C VAL A 52 24.44 28.06 -2.91
N LEU A 53 25.36 28.87 -3.40
CA LEU A 53 26.66 28.48 -3.92
C LEU A 53 27.76 28.97 -2.99
N GLU A 54 28.70 28.09 -2.64
CA GLU A 54 29.96 28.49 -2.05
C GLU A 54 30.97 28.75 -3.15
N VAL A 55 31.44 29.99 -3.24
CA VAL A 55 32.47 30.41 -4.21
C VAL A 55 33.79 30.57 -3.46
N THR A 56 34.77 29.75 -3.78
CA THR A 56 36.13 29.77 -3.21
C THR A 56 37.10 30.27 -4.25
N VAL A 57 37.90 31.30 -3.90
CA VAL A 57 38.99 31.79 -4.71
C VAL A 57 40.30 31.45 -4.01
N TRP A 58 41.13 30.61 -4.64
CA TRP A 58 42.38 30.13 -4.06
C TRP A 58 43.32 31.31 -3.67
N ASP A 59 43.89 31.25 -2.48
CA ASP A 59 44.79 32.28 -1.90
C ASP A 59 44.10 33.65 -1.65
N HIS A 60 42.75 33.70 -1.66
CA HIS A 60 41.96 34.89 -1.42
C HIS A 60 40.74 34.59 -0.52
N ASP A 61 40.99 34.43 0.79
CA ASP A 61 39.94 34.09 1.77
C ASP A 61 38.88 35.17 1.91
N ASP A 62 39.26 36.44 1.64
CA ASP A 62 38.37 37.62 1.65
C ASP A 62 37.31 37.56 0.56
N LEU A 63 37.54 36.78 -0.51
CA LEU A 63 36.61 36.55 -1.61
C LEU A 63 35.81 35.25 -1.45
N THR A 64 36.21 34.35 -0.55
CA THR A 64 35.49 33.11 -0.30
C THR A 64 34.20 33.36 0.48
N ARG A 65 33.05 32.98 -0.09
CA ARG A 65 31.73 33.24 0.50
C ARG A 65 30.61 32.43 -0.10
N ASP A 66 29.54 32.30 0.69
CA ASP A 66 28.27 31.80 0.21
C ASP A 66 27.50 32.92 -0.51
N VAL A 67 26.94 32.61 -1.68
CA VAL A 67 26.11 33.48 -2.49
C VAL A 67 24.79 32.80 -2.83
N THR A 68 23.69 33.53 -2.69
CA THR A 68 22.38 33.08 -3.12
C THR A 68 22.05 33.62 -4.50
N VAL A 69 21.64 32.72 -5.40
CA VAL A 69 21.17 33.07 -6.74
C VAL A 69 19.76 33.64 -6.63
N SER A 70 19.60 34.90 -7.04
CA SER A 70 18.30 35.57 -7.01
C SER A 70 17.30 34.97 -8.01
N ALA A 71 16.01 35.34 -7.87
CA ALA A 71 14.93 34.79 -8.71
C ALA A 71 15.15 35.05 -10.22
N ASP A 72 15.87 36.12 -10.58
CA ASP A 72 16.25 36.43 -11.96
C ASP A 72 17.55 35.76 -12.44
N GLY A 73 18.15 34.89 -11.60
CA GLY A 73 19.30 34.07 -11.93
C GLY A 73 20.65 34.77 -11.77
N TYR A 74 20.73 35.86 -10.97
CA TYR A 74 21.97 36.60 -10.73
C TYR A 74 22.36 36.53 -9.25
N PHE A 75 23.63 36.79 -8.98
CA PHE A 75 24.14 37.09 -7.64
C PHE A 75 25.21 38.20 -7.74
N SER A 76 25.52 38.83 -6.61
CA SER A 76 26.56 39.87 -6.52
C SER A 76 27.83 39.26 -5.92
N PHE A 77 28.97 39.54 -6.54
CA PHE A 77 30.29 39.09 -6.08
C PHE A 77 31.25 40.26 -5.96
N PRO A 78 32.13 40.29 -4.94
CA PRO A 78 33.09 41.39 -4.78
C PRO A 78 33.90 41.62 -6.02
N LEU A 79 34.35 42.83 -6.22
CA LEU A 79 35.16 43.31 -7.31
C LEU A 79 34.47 43.29 -8.69
N ILE A 80 33.76 42.22 -9.03
CA ILE A 80 33.18 41.99 -10.37
C ILE A 80 31.66 42.25 -10.46
N GLY A 81 31.03 42.62 -9.31
CA GLY A 81 29.64 43.05 -9.28
C GLY A 81 28.61 41.94 -9.55
N ARG A 82 27.58 42.24 -10.34
CA ARG A 82 26.45 41.35 -10.60
C ARG A 82 26.75 40.36 -11.72
N ILE A 83 26.63 39.05 -11.41
CA ILE A 83 26.96 37.94 -12.31
C ILE A 83 25.74 37.09 -12.57
N LYS A 84 25.48 36.71 -13.81
CA LYS A 84 24.45 35.75 -14.18
C LYS A 84 24.98 34.35 -13.96
N ALA A 85 24.36 33.59 -13.02
CA ALA A 85 24.62 32.19 -12.74
C ALA A 85 23.51 31.26 -13.27
N GLY A 86 22.27 31.71 -13.21
CA GLY A 86 21.13 30.88 -13.63
C GLY A 86 21.24 30.42 -15.07
N GLY A 87 21.06 29.10 -15.27
CA GLY A 87 21.19 28.42 -16.57
C GLY A 87 22.61 28.00 -16.94
N LEU A 88 23.62 28.33 -16.13
CA LEU A 88 25.01 27.89 -16.33
C LEU A 88 25.28 26.60 -15.54
N THR A 89 26.25 25.82 -16.01
CA THR A 89 26.84 24.75 -15.19
C THR A 89 27.82 25.36 -14.18
N LEU A 90 28.13 24.59 -13.10
CA LEU A 90 29.14 25.04 -12.11
C LEU A 90 30.46 25.39 -12.81
N ARG A 91 30.90 24.52 -13.71
CA ARG A 91 32.14 24.70 -14.47
C ARG A 91 32.15 25.95 -15.36
N ASP A 92 31.00 26.27 -16.00
CA ASP A 92 30.89 27.45 -16.83
C ASP A 92 30.91 28.72 -15.99
N LEU A 93 30.30 28.66 -14.78
CA LEU A 93 30.31 29.76 -13.83
C LEU A 93 31.73 29.99 -13.26
N GLU A 94 32.46 28.92 -12.89
CA GLU A 94 33.87 29.00 -12.46
C GLU A 94 34.72 29.72 -13.50
N LYS A 95 34.66 29.27 -14.75
CA LYS A 95 35.40 29.89 -15.87
C LYS A 95 34.99 31.34 -16.09
N LYS A 96 33.72 31.68 -15.88
CA LYS A 96 33.23 33.06 -16.05
C LYS A 96 33.75 33.97 -14.97
N ILE A 97 33.70 33.55 -13.69
CA ILE A 97 34.24 34.31 -12.56
C ILE A 97 35.76 34.46 -12.70
N ALA A 98 36.48 33.39 -13.01
CA ALA A 98 37.92 33.44 -13.22
C ALA A 98 38.32 34.48 -14.29
N ARG A 99 37.63 34.48 -15.44
CA ARG A 99 37.88 35.46 -16.51
C ARG A 99 37.59 36.90 -16.09
N LEU A 100 36.56 37.13 -15.28
CA LEU A 100 36.21 38.47 -14.82
C LEU A 100 37.19 39.01 -13.78
N LEU A 101 37.73 38.10 -12.90
CA LEU A 101 38.75 38.46 -11.92
C LEU A 101 40.12 38.67 -12.58
N ASP A 102 40.49 37.85 -13.58
CA ASP A 102 41.76 37.91 -14.28
C ASP A 102 41.94 39.22 -15.06
N LYS A 103 40.84 39.81 -15.50
CA LYS A 103 40.88 41.00 -16.33
C LYS A 103 41.52 42.20 -15.64
N ASP A 104 41.08 42.51 -14.38
CA ASP A 104 41.42 43.76 -13.72
C ASP A 104 41.84 43.61 -12.25
N TYR A 105 41.74 42.41 -11.63
CA TYR A 105 41.89 42.24 -10.19
C TYR A 105 42.89 41.22 -9.71
N ILE A 106 42.95 40.00 -10.31
CA ILE A 106 43.75 38.88 -9.83
C ILE A 106 44.38 38.17 -11.01
N VAL A 107 45.70 37.96 -11.00
CA VAL A 107 46.41 37.27 -12.08
C VAL A 107 46.20 35.74 -11.94
N ASN A 108 45.66 35.09 -12.98
CA ASN A 108 45.44 33.65 -13.04
C ASN A 108 44.66 33.06 -11.83
N PRO A 109 43.47 33.59 -11.50
CA PRO A 109 42.70 33.16 -10.34
C PRO A 109 42.17 31.72 -10.51
N GLN A 110 42.31 30.91 -9.47
CA GLN A 110 41.71 29.59 -9.38
C GLN A 110 40.38 29.66 -8.60
N VAL A 111 39.27 29.45 -9.29
CA VAL A 111 37.93 29.54 -8.71
C VAL A 111 37.30 28.15 -8.66
N THR A 112 36.78 27.80 -7.52
CA THR A 112 35.99 26.54 -7.30
C THR A 112 34.61 26.92 -6.77
N ILE A 113 33.57 26.28 -7.29
CA ILE A 113 32.18 26.50 -6.87
C ILE A 113 31.56 25.19 -6.44
N ALA A 114 31.03 25.18 -5.21
CA ALA A 114 30.24 24.09 -4.68
C ALA A 114 28.79 24.55 -4.46
N VAL A 115 27.83 23.65 -4.62
CA VAL A 115 26.43 23.93 -4.24
C VAL A 115 26.25 23.54 -2.78
N GLN A 116 26.05 24.52 -1.92
CA GLN A 116 25.75 24.32 -0.50
C GLN A 116 24.29 23.88 -0.29
N GLU A 117 23.35 24.53 -1.00
CA GLU A 117 21.94 24.19 -0.92
C GLU A 117 21.30 24.20 -2.31
N TYR A 118 20.69 23.06 -2.66
CA TYR A 118 19.91 22.91 -3.88
C TYR A 118 18.46 23.36 -3.63
N LYS A 119 18.11 24.61 -3.95
CA LYS A 119 16.76 25.16 -3.75
C LYS A 119 15.98 25.38 -5.04
N SER A 120 16.66 25.35 -6.18
CA SER A 120 16.04 25.63 -7.48
C SER A 120 15.16 24.51 -8.00
N LYS A 121 15.36 23.29 -7.53
CA LYS A 121 14.61 22.10 -7.95
C LYS A 121 13.86 21.51 -6.77
N LYS A 122 12.53 21.49 -6.85
CA LYS A 122 11.67 20.95 -5.79
C LYS A 122 10.60 20.03 -6.36
N VAL A 123 10.16 19.11 -5.52
CA VAL A 123 8.99 18.23 -5.76
C VAL A 123 8.03 18.39 -4.61
N PHE A 124 6.77 18.07 -4.86
CA PHE A 124 5.74 18.04 -3.84
C PHE A 124 5.36 16.59 -3.55
N ILE A 125 5.30 16.23 -2.27
CA ILE A 125 4.83 14.92 -1.82
C ILE A 125 3.56 15.12 -1.02
N LEU A 126 2.50 14.43 -1.41
CA LEU A 126 1.16 14.55 -0.84
C LEU A 126 0.58 13.17 -0.53
N GLY A 127 -0.42 13.14 0.36
CA GLY A 127 -1.16 11.93 0.73
C GLY A 127 -0.49 11.14 1.85
N GLU A 128 -0.53 9.83 1.77
CA GLU A 128 -0.15 8.90 2.83
C GLU A 128 1.37 8.69 2.95
N VAL A 129 2.06 9.77 3.35
CA VAL A 129 3.48 9.79 3.71
C VAL A 129 3.64 10.38 5.11
N THR A 130 4.72 10.05 5.80
CA THR A 130 4.93 10.48 7.19
C THR A 130 5.03 12.01 7.31
N LYS A 131 5.67 12.67 6.33
CA LYS A 131 5.85 14.14 6.31
C LYS A 131 5.52 14.66 4.90
N PRO A 132 4.24 14.94 4.60
CA PRO A 132 3.88 15.56 3.33
C PRO A 132 4.43 16.99 3.25
N GLY A 133 4.83 17.45 2.05
CA GLY A 133 5.39 18.77 1.86
C GLY A 133 6.18 18.94 0.58
N ALA A 134 6.91 20.05 0.48
CA ALA A 134 7.86 20.33 -0.59
C ALA A 134 9.26 19.82 -0.20
N TYR A 135 9.93 19.15 -1.13
CA TYR A 135 11.27 18.61 -0.95
C TYR A 135 12.18 19.09 -2.06
N TYR A 136 13.36 19.54 -1.68
CA TYR A 136 14.37 19.94 -2.65
C TYR A 136 15.12 18.73 -3.21
N LEU A 137 15.30 18.74 -4.52
CA LEU A 137 15.98 17.67 -5.24
C LEU A 137 17.47 17.92 -5.26
N SER A 138 18.24 16.90 -4.92
CA SER A 138 19.64 16.79 -5.25
C SER A 138 19.81 16.42 -6.75
N LYS A 139 21.02 16.20 -7.19
CA LYS A 139 21.38 16.03 -8.59
C LYS A 139 20.64 14.89 -9.34
N SER A 140 20.31 13.80 -8.67
CA SER A 140 19.75 12.61 -9.30
C SER A 140 18.81 11.86 -8.37
N ASP A 141 17.97 12.57 -7.63
CA ASP A 141 17.03 11.94 -6.69
C ASP A 141 16.05 11.04 -7.43
N THR A 142 15.88 9.86 -6.92
CA THR A 142 14.92 8.88 -7.36
C THR A 142 13.64 8.95 -6.52
N LEU A 143 12.57 8.33 -6.99
CA LEU A 143 11.30 8.27 -6.27
C LEU A 143 11.46 7.70 -4.86
N LEU A 144 12.24 6.63 -4.71
CA LEU A 144 12.47 5.99 -3.40
C LEU A 144 13.23 6.90 -2.43
N GLU A 145 14.24 7.63 -2.92
CA GLU A 145 15.00 8.58 -2.11
C GLU A 145 14.13 9.73 -1.61
N VAL A 146 13.29 10.27 -2.48
CA VAL A 146 12.41 11.39 -2.12
C VAL A 146 11.33 10.94 -1.13
N ILE A 147 10.76 9.76 -1.30
CA ILE A 147 9.84 9.16 -0.32
C ILE A 147 10.55 8.91 1.01
N SER A 148 11.79 8.44 0.98
CA SER A 148 12.61 8.24 2.19
C SER A 148 12.89 9.56 2.91
N LYS A 149 13.16 10.65 2.19
CA LYS A 149 13.28 12.01 2.76
C LYS A 149 11.98 12.45 3.45
N ALA A 150 10.83 12.04 2.93
CA ALA A 150 9.52 12.28 3.55
C ALA A 150 9.21 11.37 4.75
N GLY A 151 10.16 10.54 5.18
CA GLY A 151 10.00 9.61 6.31
C GLY A 151 9.29 8.31 5.95
N GLY A 152 9.16 8.01 4.66
CA GLY A 152 8.46 6.82 4.16
C GLY A 152 6.95 7.02 4.04
N VAL A 153 6.27 5.97 3.57
CA VAL A 153 4.81 5.91 3.46
C VAL A 153 4.19 5.49 4.80
N THR A 154 2.93 5.88 5.05
CA THR A 154 2.17 5.45 6.23
C THR A 154 1.65 4.01 6.06
N GLN A 155 1.12 3.43 7.15
CA GLN A 155 0.46 2.10 7.09
C GLN A 155 -0.85 2.14 6.30
N GLU A 156 -1.43 3.32 6.12
CA GLU A 156 -2.67 3.53 5.38
C GLU A 156 -2.42 3.82 3.88
N ALA A 157 -1.15 3.80 3.44
CA ALA A 157 -0.78 4.06 2.06
C ALA A 157 -1.33 2.99 1.10
N GLY A 158 -1.86 3.45 -0.02
CA GLY A 158 -2.33 2.60 -1.11
C GLY A 158 -1.17 1.92 -1.85
N ARG A 159 -1.53 1.08 -2.79
CA ARG A 159 -0.56 0.25 -3.53
C ARG A 159 0.14 0.98 -4.67
N GLU A 160 -0.45 2.06 -5.16
CA GLU A 160 0.08 2.82 -6.27
C GLU A 160 0.46 4.24 -5.84
N ILE A 161 1.58 4.70 -6.34
CA ILE A 161 2.00 6.09 -6.25
C ILE A 161 1.70 6.72 -7.60
N VAL A 162 1.11 7.90 -7.59
CA VAL A 162 0.84 8.67 -8.80
C VAL A 162 1.77 9.86 -8.86
N ILE A 163 2.62 9.92 -9.88
CA ILE A 163 3.45 11.08 -10.13
C ILE A 163 2.79 11.93 -11.22
N VAL A 164 2.47 13.14 -10.86
CA VAL A 164 1.94 14.16 -11.77
C VAL A 164 3.10 15.01 -12.26
N ARG A 165 3.51 14.80 -13.50
CA ARG A 165 4.60 15.54 -14.14
C ARG A 165 4.02 16.64 -15.03
N PRO A 166 4.27 17.91 -14.73
CA PRO A 166 3.79 19.01 -15.55
C PRO A 166 4.48 19.04 -16.91
N ALA A 167 3.86 19.65 -17.89
CA ALA A 167 4.48 19.90 -19.20
C ALA A 167 5.76 20.72 -19.05
N ALA A 168 6.74 20.47 -19.93
CA ALA A 168 8.03 21.13 -19.91
C ALA A 168 7.87 22.68 -19.95
N GLY A 169 8.60 23.38 -19.09
CA GLY A 169 8.58 24.85 -19.00
C GLY A 169 7.54 25.41 -18.03
N THR A 170 6.71 24.58 -17.40
CA THR A 170 5.75 25.06 -16.40
C THR A 170 6.45 25.23 -15.05
N VAL A 171 6.51 26.47 -14.56
CA VAL A 171 7.02 26.76 -13.20
C VAL A 171 5.83 26.77 -12.24
N LEU A 172 5.79 25.82 -11.32
CA LEU A 172 4.72 25.69 -10.34
C LEU A 172 5.26 26.03 -8.95
N ASN A 173 4.63 27.01 -8.28
CA ASN A 173 4.84 27.26 -6.86
C ASN A 173 3.92 26.45 -5.95
N GLN A 174 3.04 25.66 -6.54
CA GLN A 174 2.06 24.80 -5.87
C GLN A 174 2.05 23.40 -6.51
N PRO A 175 1.56 22.40 -5.80
CA PRO A 175 1.41 21.04 -6.35
C PRO A 175 0.60 21.04 -7.64
N ALA A 176 1.02 20.23 -8.63
CA ALA A 176 0.27 20.03 -9.86
C ALA A 176 -1.04 19.29 -9.56
N ARG A 177 -2.13 19.71 -10.20
CA ARG A 177 -3.44 19.06 -10.06
C ARG A 177 -3.50 17.76 -10.85
N LEU A 178 -4.11 16.72 -10.28
CA LEU A 178 -4.31 15.42 -10.91
C LEU A 178 -5.17 15.48 -12.18
N ASP A 179 -6.10 16.43 -12.24
CA ASP A 179 -7.13 16.57 -13.29
C ASP A 179 -6.71 17.47 -14.48
N SER A 180 -5.49 17.97 -14.48
CA SER A 180 -5.03 18.88 -15.55
C SER A 180 -4.67 18.10 -16.82
N ARG A 181 -5.34 18.41 -17.94
CA ARG A 181 -5.18 17.73 -19.25
C ARG A 181 -3.77 17.77 -19.84
N ASN A 182 -2.93 18.68 -19.36
CA ASN A 182 -1.55 18.86 -19.85
C ASN A 182 -0.49 18.15 -19.01
N ASN A 183 -0.88 17.45 -17.94
CA ASN A 183 0.04 16.75 -17.06
C ASN A 183 0.18 15.28 -17.49
N ARG A 184 1.41 14.76 -17.42
CA ARG A 184 1.66 13.34 -17.59
C ARG A 184 1.50 12.64 -16.24
N LEU A 185 0.61 11.66 -16.17
CA LEU A 185 0.45 10.78 -15.01
C LEU A 185 1.34 9.55 -15.18
N ILE A 186 2.11 9.24 -14.14
CA ILE A 186 2.97 8.06 -14.09
C ILE A 186 2.56 7.27 -12.84
N HIS A 187 2.10 6.04 -13.05
CA HIS A 187 1.69 5.12 -11.99
C HIS A 187 2.86 4.21 -11.63
N VAL A 188 3.17 4.13 -10.35
CA VAL A 188 4.25 3.30 -9.83
C VAL A 188 3.69 2.41 -8.73
N GLU A 189 3.84 1.11 -8.88
CA GLU A 189 3.44 0.15 -7.87
C GLU A 189 4.36 0.23 -6.64
N LEU A 190 3.78 0.59 -5.50
CA LEU A 190 4.52 0.83 -4.25
C LEU A 190 5.25 -0.43 -3.76
N GLN A 191 4.60 -1.60 -3.81
CA GLN A 191 5.21 -2.84 -3.33
C GLN A 191 6.42 -3.24 -4.17
N ALA A 192 6.35 -3.14 -5.49
CA ALA A 192 7.47 -3.41 -6.37
C ALA A 192 8.63 -2.43 -6.15
N LEU A 193 8.32 -1.15 -5.91
CA LEU A 193 9.31 -0.14 -5.55
C LEU A 193 10.03 -0.48 -4.24
N LEU A 194 9.29 -0.83 -3.19
CA LEU A 194 9.84 -1.18 -1.86
C LEU A 194 10.59 -2.53 -1.88
N ALA A 195 10.21 -3.45 -2.77
CA ALA A 195 10.91 -4.71 -2.98
C ALA A 195 12.24 -4.55 -3.75
N GLY A 196 12.57 -3.32 -4.19
CA GLY A 196 13.84 -3.00 -4.86
C GLY A 196 13.82 -3.21 -6.38
N ASP A 197 12.65 -3.25 -7.03
CA ASP A 197 12.59 -3.25 -8.50
C ASP A 197 13.10 -1.91 -9.04
N THR A 198 14.33 -1.90 -9.51
CA THR A 198 15.03 -0.72 -10.05
C THR A 198 14.30 -0.08 -11.22
N ARG A 199 13.50 -0.83 -11.99
CA ARG A 199 12.70 -0.32 -13.11
C ARG A 199 11.56 0.58 -12.65
N LYS A 200 11.09 0.39 -11.42
CA LYS A 200 10.04 1.18 -10.78
C LYS A 200 10.61 2.38 -10.03
N ASN A 201 11.90 2.37 -9.70
CA ASN A 201 12.57 3.48 -9.04
C ASN A 201 12.99 4.54 -10.07
N ILE A 202 12.02 5.30 -10.56
CA ILE A 202 12.23 6.31 -11.58
C ILE A 202 12.83 7.59 -11.02
N GLY A 203 13.59 8.31 -11.84
CA GLY A 203 14.10 9.65 -11.53
C GLY A 203 12.97 10.66 -11.47
N VAL A 204 12.93 11.45 -10.38
CA VAL A 204 11.99 12.53 -10.21
C VAL A 204 12.52 13.82 -10.87
N GLN A 205 11.62 14.67 -11.33
CA GLN A 205 11.94 15.90 -12.02
C GLN A 205 11.44 17.12 -11.24
N ASN A 206 12.00 18.27 -11.54
CA ASN A 206 11.57 19.53 -10.95
C ASN A 206 10.06 19.76 -11.19
N ASN A 207 9.34 20.17 -10.15
CA ASN A 207 7.90 20.38 -10.11
C ASN A 207 7.04 19.12 -10.23
N ASP A 208 7.61 17.91 -10.17
CA ASP A 208 6.80 16.70 -10.02
C ASP A 208 5.97 16.78 -8.73
N THR A 209 4.73 16.35 -8.80
CA THR A 209 3.90 16.10 -7.62
C THR A 209 3.73 14.61 -7.44
N ILE A 210 4.23 14.09 -6.33
CA ILE A 210 4.17 12.68 -5.94
C ILE A 210 2.98 12.55 -5.00
N TYR A 211 1.95 11.85 -5.44
CA TYR A 211 0.76 11.60 -4.64
C TYR A 211 0.70 10.13 -4.24
N VAL A 212 0.65 9.88 -2.94
CA VAL A 212 0.47 8.55 -2.35
C VAL A 212 -0.98 8.49 -1.84
N PRO A 213 -1.90 7.84 -2.58
CA PRO A 213 -3.29 7.74 -2.14
C PRO A 213 -3.41 6.85 -0.91
N LYS A 214 -4.53 7.00 -0.20
CA LYS A 214 -4.90 6.07 0.87
C LYS A 214 -5.25 4.71 0.27
N ALA A 215 -4.94 3.64 1.02
CA ALA A 215 -5.35 2.29 0.65
C ALA A 215 -6.87 2.19 0.55
N SER A 216 -7.35 1.64 -0.54
CA SER A 216 -8.75 1.25 -0.66
C SER A 216 -9.02 0.09 0.29
N VAL A 217 -10.19 0.13 0.96
CA VAL A 217 -10.58 -0.86 1.94
C VAL A 217 -12.00 -1.34 1.70
N PHE A 218 -12.28 -2.56 2.09
CA PHE A 218 -13.64 -3.08 2.22
C PHE A 218 -13.84 -3.68 3.62
N SER A 219 -15.07 -3.86 4.03
CA SER A 219 -15.38 -4.40 5.34
C SER A 219 -16.25 -5.64 5.24
N VAL A 220 -16.00 -6.63 6.10
CA VAL A 220 -16.79 -7.87 6.17
C VAL A 220 -17.31 -8.03 7.59
N PHE A 221 -18.63 -8.17 7.73
CA PHE A 221 -19.31 -8.31 9.00
C PHE A 221 -20.30 -9.48 9.01
N GLY A 222 -20.84 -9.78 10.20
CA GLY A 222 -21.82 -10.84 10.41
C GLY A 222 -21.17 -12.19 10.66
N GLU A 223 -21.81 -13.26 10.19
CA GLU A 223 -21.43 -14.66 10.45
C GLU A 223 -20.24 -15.10 9.58
N VAL A 224 -19.09 -14.46 9.78
CA VAL A 224 -17.79 -14.81 9.21
C VAL A 224 -16.79 -15.08 10.33
N ARG A 225 -15.76 -15.88 10.07
CA ARG A 225 -14.79 -16.28 11.11
C ARG A 225 -13.93 -15.12 11.60
N LYS A 226 -13.62 -14.15 10.76
CA LYS A 226 -12.80 -12.99 11.07
C LYS A 226 -13.48 -11.73 10.53
N PRO A 227 -14.46 -11.16 11.26
CA PRO A 227 -15.05 -9.89 10.85
C PRO A 227 -14.05 -8.74 11.00
N GLY A 228 -14.09 -7.75 10.10
CA GLY A 228 -13.19 -6.60 10.13
C GLY A 228 -13.11 -5.86 8.81
N SER A 229 -12.19 -4.89 8.75
CA SER A 229 -11.85 -4.16 7.53
C SER A 229 -10.57 -4.73 6.94
N TYR A 230 -10.53 -4.81 5.62
CA TYR A 230 -9.47 -5.41 4.84
C TYR A 230 -9.00 -4.47 3.73
N SER A 231 -7.71 -4.49 3.43
CA SER A 231 -7.17 -3.77 2.28
C SER A 231 -7.72 -4.37 0.99
N LEU A 232 -8.24 -3.51 0.12
CA LEU A 232 -8.74 -3.91 -1.18
C LEU A 232 -7.56 -4.14 -2.13
N GLU A 233 -7.44 -5.36 -2.62
CA GLU A 233 -6.54 -5.70 -3.71
C GLU A 233 -7.22 -5.45 -5.06
N LYS A 234 -6.41 -5.25 -6.09
CA LYS A 234 -6.92 -5.15 -7.44
C LYS A 234 -7.64 -6.46 -7.80
N ASP A 235 -8.80 -6.32 -8.44
CA ASP A 235 -9.60 -7.44 -8.93
C ASP A 235 -10.12 -8.41 -7.84
N THR A 236 -10.26 -7.92 -6.58
CA THR A 236 -10.85 -8.73 -5.50
C THR A 236 -12.35 -8.95 -5.73
N THR A 237 -12.77 -10.19 -5.78
CA THR A 237 -14.18 -10.58 -5.88
C THR A 237 -14.85 -10.70 -4.50
N VAL A 238 -16.19 -10.70 -4.45
CA VAL A 238 -16.95 -10.92 -3.21
C VAL A 238 -16.59 -12.27 -2.57
N LEU A 239 -16.36 -13.32 -3.36
CA LEU A 239 -15.97 -14.64 -2.85
C LEU A 239 -14.57 -14.65 -2.24
N GLU A 240 -13.63 -13.96 -2.87
CA GLU A 240 -12.28 -13.78 -2.32
C GLU A 240 -12.32 -12.97 -1.02
N ALA A 241 -13.12 -11.91 -0.98
CA ALA A 241 -13.30 -11.09 0.22
C ALA A 241 -13.81 -11.91 1.42
N ILE A 242 -14.81 -12.76 1.20
CA ILE A 242 -15.32 -13.69 2.23
C ILE A 242 -14.22 -14.69 2.61
N SER A 243 -13.46 -15.21 1.67
CA SER A 243 -12.35 -16.14 1.91
C SER A 243 -11.25 -15.49 2.77
N ILE A 244 -10.89 -14.24 2.49
CA ILE A 244 -9.94 -13.44 3.30
C ILE A 244 -10.45 -13.30 4.74
N ALA A 245 -11.77 -13.12 4.94
CA ALA A 245 -12.42 -13.08 6.25
C ALA A 245 -12.54 -14.48 6.91
N GLY A 246 -11.87 -15.50 6.36
CA GLY A 246 -11.85 -16.87 6.91
C GLY A 246 -13.07 -17.71 6.56
N GLY A 247 -13.92 -17.24 5.68
CA GLY A 247 -15.16 -17.90 5.27
C GLY A 247 -16.32 -17.74 6.26
N PRO A 248 -17.52 -18.22 5.88
CA PRO A 248 -18.70 -18.17 6.75
C PRO A 248 -18.56 -19.11 7.96
N THR A 249 -19.25 -18.77 9.06
CA THR A 249 -19.39 -19.63 10.23
C THR A 249 -20.41 -20.76 9.97
N GLU A 250 -20.51 -21.71 10.89
CA GLU A 250 -21.54 -22.75 10.84
C GLU A 250 -22.97 -22.20 10.95
N ASN A 251 -23.12 -21.00 11.55
CA ASN A 251 -24.40 -20.35 11.73
C ASN A 251 -24.78 -19.41 10.57
N ALA A 252 -23.90 -19.26 9.59
CA ALA A 252 -24.14 -18.37 8.45
C ALA A 252 -25.24 -18.90 7.52
N ASP A 253 -26.01 -17.96 6.96
CA ASP A 253 -26.88 -18.24 5.82
C ASP A 253 -26.03 -18.27 4.54
N THR A 254 -25.73 -19.48 4.06
CA THR A 254 -24.92 -19.66 2.84
C THR A 254 -25.66 -19.34 1.55
N GLN A 255 -26.95 -19.06 1.60
CA GLN A 255 -27.77 -18.69 0.44
C GLN A 255 -27.89 -17.20 0.27
N LYS A 256 -27.66 -16.42 1.32
CA LYS A 256 -27.78 -14.95 1.29
C LYS A 256 -26.47 -14.31 1.73
N LEU A 257 -26.01 -13.39 0.92
CA LEU A 257 -24.92 -12.48 1.22
C LEU A 257 -25.37 -11.08 0.82
N GLU A 258 -25.11 -10.11 1.63
CA GLU A 258 -25.51 -8.73 1.37
C GLU A 258 -24.26 -7.90 1.06
N LEU A 259 -24.22 -7.28 -0.12
CA LEU A 259 -23.21 -6.29 -0.48
C LEU A 259 -23.85 -4.91 -0.41
N LEU A 260 -23.34 -4.08 0.50
CA LEU A 260 -23.72 -2.70 0.65
C LEU A 260 -22.67 -1.82 -0.04
N ARG A 261 -23.09 -1.13 -1.07
CA ARG A 261 -22.24 -0.25 -1.90
C ARG A 261 -22.80 1.16 -1.93
N LYS A 262 -21.92 2.14 -1.82
CA LYS A 262 -22.31 3.55 -1.94
C LYS A 262 -21.95 4.05 -3.33
N GLU A 263 -22.95 4.31 -4.16
CA GLU A 263 -22.77 4.93 -5.49
C GLU A 263 -23.46 6.30 -5.54
N ASN A 264 -22.72 7.32 -5.97
CA ASN A 264 -23.24 8.71 -6.08
C ASN A 264 -23.94 9.23 -4.81
N GLY A 265 -23.44 8.81 -3.63
CA GLY A 265 -24.02 9.22 -2.36
C GLY A 265 -25.24 8.39 -1.90
N VAL A 266 -25.75 7.49 -2.74
CA VAL A 266 -26.87 6.60 -2.44
C VAL A 266 -26.32 5.22 -2.05
N GLN A 267 -26.82 4.68 -0.92
CA GLN A 267 -26.48 3.32 -0.51
C GLN A 267 -27.35 2.32 -1.25
N GLN A 268 -26.71 1.42 -1.98
CA GLN A 268 -27.34 0.29 -2.66
C GLN A 268 -27.10 -0.98 -1.86
N LYS A 269 -28.10 -1.84 -1.77
CA LYS A 269 -28.02 -3.15 -1.17
C LYS A 269 -28.24 -4.20 -2.26
N LEU A 270 -27.21 -5.00 -2.51
CA LEU A 270 -27.27 -6.14 -3.42
C LEU A 270 -27.35 -7.42 -2.60
N ILE A 271 -28.33 -8.26 -2.86
CA ILE A 271 -28.47 -9.57 -2.23
C ILE A 271 -27.90 -10.60 -3.22
N LEU A 272 -26.87 -11.31 -2.78
CA LEU A 272 -26.14 -12.27 -3.57
C LEU A 272 -26.36 -13.69 -3.01
N ASN A 273 -26.44 -14.67 -3.89
CA ASN A 273 -26.48 -16.07 -3.50
C ASN A 273 -25.11 -16.70 -3.73
N ILE A 274 -24.44 -17.15 -2.65
CA ILE A 274 -23.07 -17.71 -2.72
C ILE A 274 -23.02 -18.92 -3.66
N ARG A 275 -24.04 -19.78 -3.65
CA ARG A 275 -24.11 -20.94 -4.55
C ARG A 275 -24.15 -20.51 -6.02
N GLN A 276 -24.97 -19.53 -6.35
CA GLN A 276 -25.05 -18.97 -7.69
C GLN A 276 -23.73 -18.30 -8.11
N LEU A 277 -23.06 -17.61 -7.18
CA LEU A 277 -21.74 -17.02 -7.44
C LEU A 277 -20.68 -18.09 -7.75
N LEU A 278 -20.73 -19.24 -7.09
CA LEU A 278 -19.80 -20.36 -7.34
C LEU A 278 -20.07 -21.07 -8.67
N GLU A 279 -21.33 -21.10 -9.11
CA GLU A 279 -21.77 -21.75 -10.36
C GLU A 279 -21.64 -20.81 -11.58
N ALA A 280 -21.65 -19.49 -11.35
CA ALA A 280 -21.55 -18.49 -12.42
C ALA A 280 -20.15 -18.48 -13.05
N ARG A 281 -20.04 -18.97 -14.28
CA ARG A 281 -18.80 -18.96 -15.07
C ARG A 281 -18.53 -17.65 -15.84
N ALA A 282 -19.45 -16.69 -15.83
CA ALA A 282 -19.36 -15.45 -16.57
C ALA A 282 -20.03 -14.29 -15.80
N GLY A 283 -19.41 -13.09 -15.84
CA GLY A 283 -19.96 -11.88 -15.22
C GLY A 283 -19.27 -11.45 -13.93
N PHE A 284 -17.96 -11.72 -13.78
CA PHE A 284 -17.21 -11.37 -12.58
C PHE A 284 -17.17 -9.86 -12.27
N GLU A 285 -17.35 -8.99 -13.26
CA GLU A 285 -17.24 -7.53 -13.07
C GLU A 285 -18.29 -6.96 -12.11
N GLU A 286 -19.50 -7.54 -12.09
CA GLU A 286 -20.60 -7.10 -11.22
C GLU A 286 -20.33 -7.46 -9.75
N TYR A 287 -19.49 -8.46 -9.51
CA TYR A 287 -19.15 -8.97 -8.19
C TYR A 287 -17.75 -8.56 -7.71
N MET A 288 -17.11 -7.62 -8.39
CA MET A 288 -15.87 -7.00 -7.94
C MET A 288 -16.12 -6.07 -6.77
N ILE A 289 -15.30 -6.18 -5.76
CA ILE A 289 -15.30 -5.29 -4.60
C ILE A 289 -14.76 -3.92 -5.02
N ARG A 290 -15.39 -2.88 -4.50
CA ARG A 290 -14.97 -1.48 -4.66
C ARG A 290 -14.61 -0.88 -3.32
N ASP A 291 -13.86 0.22 -3.37
CA ASP A 291 -13.49 0.95 -2.15
C ASP A 291 -14.72 1.37 -1.36
N GLY A 292 -14.68 1.10 -0.05
CA GLY A 292 -15.78 1.40 0.87
C GLY A 292 -16.94 0.40 0.85
N ASP A 293 -16.87 -0.70 0.06
CA ASP A 293 -17.91 -1.74 0.09
C ASP A 293 -17.97 -2.42 1.46
N VAL A 294 -19.20 -2.77 1.88
CA VAL A 294 -19.44 -3.54 3.08
C VAL A 294 -20.17 -4.84 2.73
N ILE A 295 -19.55 -5.94 3.08
CA ILE A 295 -20.12 -7.28 2.92
C ILE A 295 -20.70 -7.70 4.26
N TYR A 296 -21.98 -8.04 4.27
CA TYR A 296 -22.63 -8.56 5.45
C TYR A 296 -23.11 -10.00 5.22
N GLN A 297 -22.61 -10.92 6.04
CA GLN A 297 -23.02 -12.32 6.04
C GLN A 297 -24.11 -12.53 7.11
N PRO A 298 -25.38 -12.69 6.73
CA PRO A 298 -26.44 -12.87 7.71
C PRO A 298 -26.34 -14.22 8.40
N LYS A 299 -26.97 -14.30 9.57
CA LYS A 299 -27.18 -15.55 10.29
C LYS A 299 -28.27 -16.37 9.59
N ALA A 300 -28.08 -17.68 9.54
CA ALA A 300 -29.11 -18.59 9.05
C ALA A 300 -30.35 -18.53 9.94
N GLU A 301 -31.50 -18.54 9.32
CA GLU A 301 -32.77 -18.74 10.00
C GLU A 301 -32.95 -20.23 10.34
N PHE A 302 -33.70 -20.51 11.38
CA PHE A 302 -33.92 -21.87 11.87
C PHE A 302 -35.41 -22.12 12.07
N PHE A 303 -35.81 -23.38 11.99
CA PHE A 303 -37.08 -23.91 12.40
C PHE A 303 -36.90 -25.13 13.28
N PHE A 304 -37.91 -25.59 13.93
CA PHE A 304 -37.87 -26.70 14.87
C PHE A 304 -38.79 -27.81 14.39
N VAL A 305 -38.35 -29.04 14.58
CA VAL A 305 -39.17 -30.24 14.32
C VAL A 305 -39.21 -31.06 15.60
N MET A 306 -40.41 -31.38 16.10
CA MET A 306 -40.63 -32.12 17.33
C MET A 306 -41.68 -33.19 17.18
N GLY A 307 -41.73 -34.08 18.17
CA GLY A 307 -42.68 -35.22 18.21
C GLY A 307 -42.18 -36.46 17.46
N GLU A 308 -43.09 -37.15 16.79
CA GLU A 308 -42.82 -38.48 16.20
C GLU A 308 -42.10 -38.43 14.84
N VAL A 309 -40.90 -37.86 14.89
CA VAL A 309 -39.89 -37.89 13.79
C VAL A 309 -38.65 -38.62 14.27
N LYS A 310 -37.84 -39.17 13.35
CA LYS A 310 -36.65 -39.95 13.72
C LYS A 310 -35.56 -39.12 14.38
N LYS A 311 -35.44 -37.84 14.00
CA LYS A 311 -34.43 -36.89 14.52
C LYS A 311 -35.11 -35.56 14.86
N PRO A 312 -35.77 -35.45 16.02
CA PRO A 312 -36.30 -34.15 16.45
C PRO A 312 -35.14 -33.19 16.77
N GLY A 313 -35.33 -31.89 16.48
CA GLY A 313 -34.29 -30.90 16.72
C GLY A 313 -34.48 -29.59 15.94
N THR A 314 -33.43 -28.78 15.92
CA THR A 314 -33.38 -27.50 15.23
C THR A 314 -32.70 -27.67 13.86
N TYR A 315 -33.31 -27.13 12.84
CA TYR A 315 -32.85 -27.25 11.45
C TYR A 315 -32.72 -25.86 10.81
N LYS A 316 -31.73 -25.70 9.95
CA LYS A 316 -31.59 -24.47 9.16
C LYS A 316 -32.74 -24.37 8.16
N LEU A 317 -33.29 -23.18 8.07
CA LEU A 317 -34.33 -22.87 7.09
C LEU A 317 -33.67 -22.59 5.74
N GLU A 318 -33.98 -23.44 4.76
CA GLU A 318 -33.55 -23.24 3.37
C GLU A 318 -34.72 -22.66 2.55
N GLU A 319 -34.38 -21.95 1.48
CA GLU A 319 -35.38 -21.40 0.57
C GLU A 319 -36.27 -22.50 0.00
N GLY A 320 -37.58 -22.28 0.03
CA GLY A 320 -38.58 -23.26 -0.41
C GLY A 320 -38.71 -24.48 0.50
N MET A 321 -38.37 -24.36 1.81
CA MET A 321 -38.61 -25.39 2.81
C MET A 321 -40.11 -25.59 3.00
N THR A 322 -40.61 -26.78 2.78
CA THR A 322 -41.99 -27.18 3.04
C THR A 322 -42.06 -28.11 4.23
N VAL A 323 -43.26 -28.28 4.81
CA VAL A 323 -43.50 -29.24 5.92
C VAL A 323 -43.02 -30.64 5.56
N THR A 324 -43.28 -31.12 4.35
CA THR A 324 -42.81 -32.41 3.87
C THR A 324 -41.26 -32.46 3.85
N LYS A 325 -40.60 -31.45 3.37
CA LYS A 325 -39.13 -31.36 3.36
C LYS A 325 -38.59 -31.30 4.79
N ALA A 326 -39.20 -30.51 5.66
CA ALA A 326 -38.80 -30.37 7.06
C ALA A 326 -38.84 -31.75 7.81
N ILE A 327 -39.92 -32.49 7.63
CA ILE A 327 -40.03 -33.84 8.19
C ILE A 327 -39.01 -34.79 7.57
N SER A 328 -38.75 -34.66 6.27
CA SER A 328 -37.73 -35.51 5.57
C SER A 328 -36.33 -35.25 6.09
N VAL A 329 -35.93 -33.99 6.31
CA VAL A 329 -34.64 -33.64 6.90
C VAL A 329 -34.51 -34.16 8.33
N ALA A 330 -35.63 -34.19 9.09
CA ALA A 330 -35.71 -34.77 10.42
C ALA A 330 -35.71 -36.34 10.39
N GLY A 331 -35.41 -36.96 9.24
CA GLY A 331 -35.28 -38.38 9.07
C GLY A 331 -36.59 -39.12 8.79
N GLY A 332 -37.67 -38.38 8.57
CA GLY A 332 -39.01 -38.91 8.32
C GLY A 332 -39.78 -39.23 9.59
N PHE A 333 -40.99 -39.70 9.39
CA PHE A 333 -41.88 -40.15 10.48
C PHE A 333 -41.39 -41.38 11.20
N THR A 334 -41.68 -41.52 12.49
CA THR A 334 -41.61 -42.83 13.21
C THR A 334 -42.83 -43.69 12.87
N GLU A 335 -42.79 -44.95 13.32
CA GLU A 335 -43.94 -45.88 13.17
C GLU A 335 -45.18 -45.43 13.95
N LYS A 336 -44.97 -44.66 15.02
CA LYS A 336 -45.99 -44.12 15.88
C LYS A 336 -46.58 -42.80 15.47
N ALA A 337 -46.10 -42.23 14.35
CA ALA A 337 -46.49 -40.87 13.91
C ALA A 337 -47.90 -40.82 13.34
N SER A 338 -48.64 -39.79 13.75
CA SER A 338 -49.94 -39.47 13.15
C SER A 338 -49.72 -38.55 11.93
N LYS A 339 -49.43 -39.14 10.75
CA LYS A 339 -49.02 -38.46 9.52
C LYS A 339 -50.02 -37.41 9.02
N GLY A 340 -51.32 -37.62 9.33
CA GLY A 340 -52.39 -36.68 8.90
C GLY A 340 -52.71 -35.57 9.90
N LYS A 341 -52.04 -35.50 11.06
CA LYS A 341 -52.31 -34.52 12.12
C LYS A 341 -51.08 -33.67 12.45
N VAL A 342 -50.19 -33.49 11.50
CA VAL A 342 -49.04 -32.55 11.65
C VAL A 342 -49.52 -31.16 11.86
N LYS A 343 -48.89 -30.42 12.78
CA LYS A 343 -49.24 -29.04 13.13
C LYS A 343 -48.03 -28.15 12.95
N ILE A 344 -48.28 -26.87 12.68
CA ILE A 344 -47.31 -25.80 12.77
C ILE A 344 -47.71 -24.88 13.91
N LEU A 345 -46.76 -24.63 14.80
CA LEU A 345 -46.88 -23.56 15.78
C LEU A 345 -46.03 -22.40 15.27
N ARG A 346 -46.65 -21.29 14.98
CA ARG A 346 -46.03 -20.07 14.45
C ARG A 346 -46.26 -18.89 15.38
N ASP A 347 -45.24 -18.12 15.67
CA ASP A 347 -45.35 -16.88 16.40
C ASP A 347 -45.74 -15.76 15.42
N HIS A 348 -46.89 -15.14 15.66
CA HIS A 348 -47.30 -13.94 14.93
C HIS A 348 -47.52 -12.78 15.92
N ASN A 349 -46.57 -11.84 15.93
CA ASN A 349 -46.58 -10.67 16.82
C ASN A 349 -46.69 -11.01 18.32
N GLY A 350 -45.99 -12.02 18.80
CA GLY A 350 -45.99 -12.47 20.20
C GLY A 350 -47.23 -13.30 20.59
N LYS A 351 -48.04 -13.72 19.62
CA LYS A 351 -49.10 -14.69 19.80
C LYS A 351 -48.78 -15.96 19.05
N GLN A 352 -48.72 -17.07 19.76
CA GLN A 352 -48.52 -18.38 19.18
C GLN A 352 -49.84 -18.88 18.56
N GLU A 353 -49.83 -19.09 17.25
CA GLU A 353 -50.91 -19.66 16.48
C GLU A 353 -50.57 -21.11 16.14
N GLU A 354 -51.52 -22.01 16.46
CA GLU A 354 -51.41 -23.41 16.10
C GLU A 354 -52.43 -23.77 15.03
N HIS A 355 -51.98 -24.36 13.92
CA HIS A 355 -52.88 -24.85 12.90
C HIS A 355 -52.38 -26.18 12.32
N ARG A 356 -53.30 -26.93 11.69
CA ARG A 356 -52.98 -28.14 11.01
C ARG A 356 -52.18 -27.86 9.75
N ALA A 357 -50.95 -28.40 9.65
CA ALA A 357 -50.07 -28.23 8.55
C ALA A 357 -50.53 -28.94 7.27
N VAL A 358 -50.34 -28.27 6.12
CA VAL A 358 -50.52 -28.88 4.81
C VAL A 358 -49.14 -29.35 4.30
N PRO A 359 -49.03 -30.50 3.64
CA PRO A 359 -47.72 -31.07 3.21
C PRO A 359 -46.83 -30.10 2.40
N ASN A 360 -47.42 -29.27 1.55
CA ASN A 360 -46.71 -28.29 0.69
C ASN A 360 -46.64 -26.89 1.30
N GLU A 361 -47.12 -26.71 2.53
CA GLU A 361 -47.03 -25.45 3.24
C GLU A 361 -45.57 -25.09 3.51
N PHE A 362 -45.24 -23.81 3.29
CA PHE A 362 -43.91 -23.29 3.59
C PHE A 362 -43.68 -23.12 5.08
N VAL A 363 -42.56 -23.63 5.55
CA VAL A 363 -42.05 -23.40 6.90
C VAL A 363 -41.35 -22.06 6.92
N HIS A 364 -41.64 -21.24 7.94
CA HIS A 364 -41.01 -19.95 8.17
C HIS A 364 -39.97 -20.03 9.31
N ALA A 365 -39.19 -18.96 9.46
CA ALA A 365 -38.25 -18.85 10.57
C ALA A 365 -38.99 -18.96 11.91
N GLN A 366 -38.43 -19.71 12.83
CA GLN A 366 -38.91 -20.01 14.16
C GLN A 366 -40.21 -20.85 14.23
N ASP A 367 -40.75 -21.34 13.11
CA ASP A 367 -41.85 -22.29 13.14
C ASP A 367 -41.46 -23.57 13.88
N VAL A 368 -42.42 -24.13 14.60
CA VAL A 368 -42.31 -25.46 15.20
C VAL A 368 -43.21 -26.41 14.45
N VAL A 369 -42.64 -27.39 13.74
CA VAL A 369 -43.38 -28.47 13.09
C VAL A 369 -43.53 -29.57 14.08
N GLU A 370 -44.74 -29.78 14.58
CA GLU A 370 -45.06 -30.83 15.54
C GLU A 370 -45.71 -32.03 14.84
N VAL A 371 -45.17 -33.20 15.09
CA VAL A 371 -45.70 -34.46 14.60
C VAL A 371 -46.28 -35.26 15.78
N PRO A 372 -47.62 -35.26 15.97
CA PRO A 372 -48.23 -35.97 17.09
C PRO A 372 -48.13 -37.48 16.98
N GLN A 373 -48.23 -38.17 18.13
CA GLN A 373 -48.30 -39.60 18.19
C GLN A 373 -49.68 -40.11 17.73
N SER A 374 -49.73 -41.23 17.06
CA SER A 374 -50.95 -41.99 16.76
C SER A 374 -51.32 -42.81 17.97
N PHE A 375 -52.54 -42.68 18.40
CA PHE A 375 -53.07 -43.43 19.54
C PHE A 375 -53.73 -44.78 19.14
N PHE A 376 -53.49 -45.22 17.87
CA PHE A 376 -54.04 -46.47 17.41
C PHE A 376 -53.07 -47.26 16.56
#